data_7d62c6db484a6c7db712c821fc6148d6
#
_entry.id   7d62c6db484a6c7db712c821fc6148d6
#
_cell.length_a   1.000
_cell.length_b   1.000
_cell.length_c   1.000
_cell.angle_alpha   90.00
_cell.angle_beta   90.00
_cell.angle_gamma   90.00
#
_symmetry.space_group_name_H-M   'P 1'
#
loop_
_entity.id
_entity.type
_entity.pdbx_description
1 polymer ?
#
loop_
_entity_poly.entity_id
_entity_poly.type
_entity_poly.pdbx_seq_one_letter_code
_entity_poly.pdbx_strand_id
1 'polypeptide(L)'
;LVRFLLQFKDVMILILLAAAAISFIVACVQQEPSEFFEPLLILVIVVLNAILGVLQESKAEKALEALKNISAPHARVVRGGTEQVIDASQLVPGDIVKLEAGDFIPADGRLIQAASLKCEESALTGESVPVEKDASASIEENAPLGDRINMVYSGCSVSYGSATAIITATGMKTEMGKIAGLLNNETEESTPLQQKLAKLGKYLGVVALIACAIIFVIGLFNDIPPLDI
;
A
#
# COMPACT_ATOMS: atom_id res chain seq x y z
N LEU A 1 0.98 4.70 18.52
CA LEU A 1 1.63 3.80 19.47
C LEU A 1 2.02 2.47 18.84
N VAL A 2 1.11 1.78 18.14
CA VAL A 2 1.40 0.48 17.48
C VAL A 2 2.52 0.62 16.43
N ARG A 3 2.47 1.64 15.57
CA ARG A 3 3.51 1.92 14.56
C ARG A 3 4.87 2.21 15.18
N PHE A 4 4.91 2.92 16.31
CA PHE A 4 6.14 3.17 17.06
C PHE A 4 6.74 1.86 17.59
N LEU A 5 5.92 0.97 18.13
CA LEU A 5 6.36 -0.34 18.60
C LEU A 5 6.81 -1.26 17.46
N LEU A 6 6.23 -1.13 16.27
CA LEU A 6 6.65 -1.88 15.08
C LEU A 6 8.07 -1.52 14.61
N GLN A 7 8.50 -0.27 14.81
CA GLN A 7 9.87 0.15 14.50
C GLN A 7 10.91 -0.64 15.32
N PHE A 8 10.55 -1.09 16.52
CA PHE A 8 11.46 -1.91 17.36
C PHE A 8 11.62 -3.36 16.86
N LYS A 9 10.90 -3.78 15.80
CA LYS A 9 11.15 -5.07 15.12
C LYS A 9 12.29 -5.00 14.10
N ASP A 10 12.77 -3.80 13.78
CA ASP A 10 13.93 -3.64 12.91
C ASP A 10 15.16 -4.29 13.56
N VAL A 11 15.86 -5.11 12.76
CA VAL A 11 17.04 -5.86 13.21
C VAL A 11 18.15 -4.91 13.71
N MET A 12 18.31 -3.74 13.09
CA MET A 12 19.30 -2.74 13.51
C MET A 12 18.97 -2.17 14.87
N ILE A 13 17.70 -1.87 15.14
CA ILE A 13 17.24 -1.35 16.43
C ILE A 13 17.38 -2.43 17.52
N LEU A 14 17.09 -3.69 17.19
CA LEU A 14 17.29 -4.80 18.13
C LEU A 14 18.78 -4.97 18.52
N ILE A 15 19.68 -4.84 17.55
CA ILE A 15 21.13 -4.89 17.81
C ILE A 15 21.56 -3.74 18.72
N LEU A 16 21.09 -2.51 18.44
CA LEU A 16 21.40 -1.35 19.28
C LEU A 16 20.83 -1.48 20.69
N LEU A 17 19.64 -2.04 20.85
CA LEU A 17 19.06 -2.31 22.18
C LEU A 17 19.85 -3.38 22.94
N ALA A 18 20.31 -4.42 22.24
CA ALA A 18 21.17 -5.42 22.85
C ALA A 18 22.51 -4.82 23.29
N ALA A 19 23.12 -3.97 22.46
CA ALA A 19 24.34 -3.24 22.82
C ALA A 19 24.13 -2.31 24.02
N ALA A 20 23.02 -1.55 24.05
CA ALA A 20 22.66 -0.69 25.16
C ALA A 20 22.45 -1.49 26.47
N ALA A 21 21.85 -2.68 26.39
CA ALA A 21 21.64 -3.54 27.55
C ALA A 21 22.98 -4.08 28.08
N ILE A 22 23.90 -4.49 27.21
CA ILE A 22 25.23 -4.95 27.60
C ILE A 22 26.02 -3.79 28.23
N SER A 23 26.07 -2.63 27.59
CA SER A 23 26.75 -1.43 28.12
C SER A 23 26.17 -1.00 29.48
N PHE A 24 24.86 -1.10 29.67
CA PHE A 24 24.21 -0.83 30.96
C PHE A 24 24.62 -1.82 32.04
N ILE A 25 24.74 -3.11 31.72
CA ILE A 25 25.21 -4.13 32.67
C ILE A 25 26.64 -3.85 33.07
N VAL A 26 27.51 -3.52 32.12
CA VAL A 26 28.92 -3.15 32.38
C VAL A 26 29.01 -1.93 33.30
N ALA A 27 28.26 -0.86 33.00
CA ALA A 27 28.19 0.32 33.83
C ALA A 27 27.73 0.02 35.27
N CYS A 28 26.78 -0.91 35.44
CA CYS A 28 26.35 -1.35 36.78
C CYS A 28 27.44 -2.11 37.56
N VAL A 29 28.28 -2.88 36.85
CA VAL A 29 29.38 -3.64 37.48
C VAL A 29 30.55 -2.73 37.87
N GLN A 30 30.89 -1.77 37.02
CA GLN A 30 31.99 -0.83 37.27
C GLN A 30 31.66 0.24 38.33
N GLN A 31 30.33 0.50 38.52
CA GLN A 31 29.82 1.51 39.49
C GLN A 31 30.36 2.95 39.27
N GLU A 32 30.87 3.24 38.08
CA GLU A 32 31.37 4.55 37.69
C GLU A 32 30.24 5.37 37.06
N PRO A 33 29.90 6.59 37.57
CA PRO A 33 28.83 7.41 37.02
C PRO A 33 29.03 7.81 35.55
N SER A 34 30.26 7.87 35.07
CA SER A 34 30.64 8.19 33.71
C SER A 34 30.21 7.13 32.72
N GLU A 35 30.16 5.85 33.10
CA GLU A 35 29.82 4.72 32.23
C GLU A 35 28.33 4.66 31.88
N PHE A 36 27.47 5.34 32.63
CA PHE A 36 26.04 5.41 32.31
C PHE A 36 25.72 6.33 31.14
N PHE A 37 26.65 7.17 30.68
CA PHE A 37 26.43 8.03 29.53
C PHE A 37 26.32 7.25 28.23
N GLU A 38 27.08 6.17 28.03
CA GLU A 38 27.04 5.35 26.83
C GLU A 38 25.66 4.69 26.57
N PRO A 39 25.13 3.86 27.50
CA PRO A 39 23.82 3.24 27.29
C PRO A 39 22.70 4.27 27.18
N LEU A 40 22.80 5.40 27.91
CA LEU A 40 21.83 6.48 27.77
C LEU A 40 21.87 7.12 26.39
N LEU A 41 23.06 7.38 25.85
CA LEU A 41 23.22 7.94 24.51
C LEU A 41 22.65 7.01 23.44
N ILE A 42 22.93 5.71 23.52
CA ILE A 42 22.40 4.71 22.58
C ILE A 42 20.85 4.71 22.66
N LEU A 43 20.28 4.75 23.85
CA LEU A 43 18.83 4.75 24.04
C LEU A 43 18.18 6.01 23.46
N VAL A 44 18.82 7.18 23.63
CA VAL A 44 18.37 8.44 23.00
C VAL A 44 18.39 8.33 21.48
N ILE A 45 19.45 7.78 20.90
CA ILE A 45 19.57 7.59 19.44
C ILE A 45 18.46 6.64 18.94
N VAL A 46 18.20 5.53 19.64
CA VAL A 46 17.14 4.58 19.28
C VAL A 46 15.77 5.25 19.30
N VAL A 47 15.47 6.04 20.34
CA VAL A 47 14.19 6.77 20.44
C VAL A 47 14.07 7.81 19.32
N LEU A 48 15.13 8.58 19.04
CA LEU A 48 15.13 9.55 17.95
C LEU A 48 14.93 8.89 16.59
N ASN A 49 15.60 7.77 16.33
CA ASN A 49 15.42 7.00 15.10
C ASN A 49 13.98 6.48 14.95
N ALA A 50 13.40 5.95 16.03
CA ALA A 50 12.01 5.48 16.01
C ALA A 50 11.02 6.62 15.74
N ILE A 51 11.22 7.80 16.31
CA ILE A 51 10.39 8.99 16.05
C ILE A 51 10.53 9.44 14.60
N LEU A 52 11.77 9.54 14.09
CA LEU A 52 12.03 9.92 12.69
C LEU A 52 11.42 8.91 11.72
N GLY A 53 11.52 7.61 11.97
CA GLY A 53 10.92 6.56 11.17
C GLY A 53 9.40 6.73 11.06
N VAL A 54 8.71 6.92 12.19
CA VAL A 54 7.24 7.15 12.20
C VAL A 54 6.87 8.43 11.46
N LEU A 55 7.65 9.52 11.61
CA LEU A 55 7.39 10.78 10.92
C LEU A 55 7.56 10.66 9.39
N GLN A 56 8.60 9.94 8.94
CA GLN A 56 8.85 9.71 7.52
C GLN A 56 7.76 8.83 6.90
N GLU A 57 7.39 7.73 7.55
CA GLU A 57 6.32 6.82 7.12
C GLU A 57 4.97 7.56 7.02
N SER A 58 4.62 8.36 8.05
CA SER A 58 3.39 9.15 8.03
C SER A 58 3.36 10.21 6.92
N LYS A 59 4.49 10.84 6.60
CA LYS A 59 4.57 11.79 5.48
C LYS A 59 4.41 11.11 4.14
N ALA A 60 5.03 9.94 3.94
CA ALA A 60 4.91 9.16 2.71
C ALA A 60 3.47 8.69 2.49
N GLU A 61 2.81 8.18 3.53
CA GLU A 61 1.42 7.74 3.48
C GLU A 61 0.45 8.89 3.12
N LYS A 62 0.62 10.06 3.76
CA LYS A 62 -0.19 11.26 3.44
C LYS A 62 0.00 11.76 2.01
N ALA A 63 1.22 11.68 1.47
CA ALA A 63 1.49 12.04 0.08
C ALA A 63 0.78 11.09 -0.90
N LEU A 64 0.78 9.79 -0.61
CA LEU A 64 0.05 8.79 -1.39
C LEU A 64 -1.47 8.96 -1.30
N GLU A 65 -1.99 9.28 -0.11
CA GLU A 65 -3.42 9.53 0.11
C GLU A 65 -3.88 10.80 -0.64
N ALA A 66 -3.07 11.86 -0.64
CA ALA A 66 -3.35 13.07 -1.40
C ALA A 66 -3.42 12.79 -2.91
N LEU A 67 -2.52 11.94 -3.45
CA LEU A 67 -2.56 11.51 -4.85
C LEU A 67 -3.84 10.70 -5.18
N LYS A 68 -4.27 9.82 -4.29
CA LYS A 68 -5.51 9.05 -4.47
C LYS A 68 -6.74 9.95 -4.48
N ASN A 69 -6.78 10.98 -3.65
CA ASN A 69 -7.91 11.91 -3.56
C ASN A 69 -8.04 12.85 -4.78
N ILE A 70 -6.95 13.16 -5.47
CA ILE A 70 -6.97 13.96 -6.70
C ILE A 70 -7.62 13.19 -7.86
N SER A 71 -7.57 11.86 -7.82
CA SER A 71 -8.11 10.98 -8.86
C SER A 71 -9.45 10.34 -8.49
N ALA A 72 -10.10 10.76 -7.39
CA ALA A 72 -11.39 10.20 -7.00
C ALA A 72 -12.45 10.55 -8.07
N PRO A 73 -13.01 9.57 -8.79
CA PRO A 73 -14.01 9.86 -9.80
C PRO A 73 -15.29 10.35 -9.14
N HIS A 74 -15.95 11.33 -9.79
CA HIS A 74 -17.29 11.76 -9.42
C HIS A 74 -18.32 11.02 -10.26
N ALA A 75 -19.52 10.86 -9.74
CA ALA A 75 -20.62 10.23 -10.43
C ALA A 75 -21.83 11.16 -10.47
N ARG A 76 -22.46 11.25 -11.64
CA ARG A 76 -23.75 11.92 -11.80
C ARG A 76 -24.86 10.91 -11.52
N VAL A 77 -25.55 11.09 -10.40
CA VAL A 77 -26.61 10.18 -9.95
C VAL A 77 -27.98 10.85 -9.97
N VAL A 78 -29.02 10.07 -10.17
CA VAL A 78 -30.40 10.52 -10.03
C VAL A 78 -30.98 9.90 -8.77
N ARG A 79 -31.20 10.72 -7.75
CA ARG A 79 -31.81 10.32 -6.48
C ARG A 79 -33.03 11.21 -6.21
N GLY A 80 -34.16 10.59 -5.85
CA GLY A 80 -35.39 11.34 -5.60
C GLY A 80 -35.89 12.16 -6.79
N GLY A 81 -35.57 11.76 -8.02
CA GLY A 81 -35.95 12.48 -9.24
C GLY A 81 -35.02 13.67 -9.57
N THR A 82 -34.01 13.94 -8.79
CA THR A 82 -33.08 15.04 -8.97
C THR A 82 -31.68 14.51 -9.33
N GLU A 83 -31.07 15.14 -10.33
CA GLU A 83 -29.69 14.84 -10.70
C GLU A 83 -28.73 15.57 -9.76
N GLN A 84 -27.71 14.86 -9.26
CA GLN A 84 -26.69 15.40 -8.39
C GLN A 84 -25.33 14.74 -8.65
N VAL A 85 -24.26 15.48 -8.42
CA VAL A 85 -22.88 14.96 -8.51
C VAL A 85 -22.43 14.56 -7.12
N ILE A 86 -21.99 13.31 -6.97
CA ILE A 86 -21.47 12.77 -5.72
C ILE A 86 -20.10 12.13 -5.95
N ASP A 87 -19.36 11.92 -4.88
CA ASP A 87 -18.14 11.12 -4.93
C ASP A 87 -18.49 9.65 -5.27
N ALA A 88 -17.71 8.99 -6.12
CA ALA A 88 -17.93 7.59 -6.49
C ALA A 88 -17.93 6.64 -5.28
N SER A 89 -17.23 7.01 -4.20
CA SER A 89 -17.22 6.27 -2.93
C SER A 89 -18.58 6.24 -2.21
N GLN A 90 -19.50 7.14 -2.57
CA GLN A 90 -20.85 7.24 -1.98
C GLN A 90 -21.91 6.50 -2.81
N LEU A 91 -21.49 5.85 -3.91
CA LEU A 91 -22.37 5.04 -4.73
C LEU A 91 -22.78 3.76 -4.01
N VAL A 92 -24.04 3.42 -4.15
CA VAL A 92 -24.59 2.16 -3.64
C VAL A 92 -25.32 1.39 -4.76
N PRO A 93 -25.37 0.05 -4.69
CA PRO A 93 -26.19 -0.73 -5.61
C PRO A 93 -27.64 -0.25 -5.59
N GLY A 94 -28.19 -0.05 -6.78
CA GLY A 94 -29.52 0.51 -6.98
C GLY A 94 -29.55 2.01 -7.34
N ASP A 95 -28.43 2.72 -7.22
CA ASP A 95 -28.32 4.09 -7.75
C ASP A 95 -28.44 4.12 -9.27
N ILE A 96 -29.11 5.15 -9.79
CA ILE A 96 -29.19 5.42 -11.22
C ILE A 96 -28.10 6.45 -11.57
N VAL A 97 -27.18 6.09 -12.44
CA VAL A 97 -26.09 6.95 -12.90
C VAL A 97 -26.29 7.37 -14.35
N LYS A 98 -25.89 8.59 -14.69
CA LYS A 98 -25.79 9.11 -16.05
C LYS A 98 -24.31 9.09 -16.46
N LEU A 99 -24.08 8.61 -17.67
CA LEU A 99 -22.75 8.51 -18.27
C LEU A 99 -22.73 9.26 -19.59
N GLU A 100 -21.68 9.99 -19.85
CA GLU A 100 -21.43 10.73 -21.10
C GLU A 100 -20.01 10.51 -21.58
N ALA A 101 -19.77 10.80 -22.87
CA ALA A 101 -18.43 10.70 -23.45
C ALA A 101 -17.41 11.50 -22.65
N GLY A 102 -16.29 10.86 -22.27
CA GLY A 102 -15.25 11.41 -21.41
C GLY A 102 -15.36 11.02 -19.94
N ASP A 103 -16.50 10.44 -19.51
CA ASP A 103 -16.65 10.00 -18.12
C ASP A 103 -15.90 8.71 -17.86
N PHE A 104 -15.35 8.58 -16.65
CA PHE A 104 -14.95 7.28 -16.11
C PHE A 104 -16.14 6.62 -15.44
N ILE A 105 -16.32 5.33 -15.69
CA ILE A 105 -17.39 4.53 -15.11
C ILE A 105 -17.03 4.21 -13.65
N PRO A 106 -17.81 4.72 -12.68
CA PRO A 106 -17.41 4.69 -11.26
C PRO A 106 -17.66 3.35 -10.57
N ALA A 107 -18.59 2.54 -11.12
CA ALA A 107 -18.99 1.25 -10.54
C ALA A 107 -19.62 0.37 -11.63
N ASP A 108 -19.79 -0.93 -11.37
CA ASP A 108 -20.45 -1.82 -12.32
C ASP A 108 -21.95 -1.53 -12.38
N GLY A 109 -22.47 -1.44 -13.58
CA GLY A 109 -23.87 -1.10 -13.80
C GLY A 109 -24.52 -1.82 -14.97
N ARG A 110 -25.83 -2.05 -14.85
CA ARG A 110 -26.69 -2.53 -15.92
C ARG A 110 -27.26 -1.34 -16.67
N LEU A 111 -27.11 -1.32 -18.00
CA LEU A 111 -27.67 -0.27 -18.85
C LEU A 111 -29.21 -0.33 -18.85
N ILE A 112 -29.82 0.83 -18.60
CA ILE A 112 -31.27 1.06 -18.75
C ILE A 112 -31.57 1.69 -20.09
N GLN A 113 -30.73 2.66 -20.48
CA GLN A 113 -30.80 3.35 -21.78
C GLN A 113 -29.38 3.61 -22.28
N ALA A 114 -29.20 3.52 -23.58
CA ALA A 114 -27.95 3.82 -24.25
C ALA A 114 -28.20 4.54 -25.57
N ALA A 115 -27.47 5.59 -25.85
CA ALA A 115 -27.51 6.32 -27.11
C ALA A 115 -26.12 6.29 -27.73
N SER A 116 -25.91 5.35 -28.67
CA SER A 116 -24.63 5.11 -29.36
C SER A 116 -23.43 5.01 -28.38
N LEU A 117 -23.66 4.38 -27.23
CA LEU A 117 -22.65 4.26 -26.20
C LEU A 117 -21.50 3.36 -26.64
N LYS A 118 -20.28 3.84 -26.53
CA LYS A 118 -19.05 3.06 -26.71
C LYS A 118 -18.16 3.22 -25.48
N CYS A 119 -17.72 2.10 -24.95
CA CYS A 119 -16.87 2.04 -23.76
C CYS A 119 -15.53 1.41 -24.10
N GLU A 120 -14.45 1.97 -23.55
CA GLU A 120 -13.12 1.40 -23.61
C GLU A 120 -12.93 0.47 -22.40
N GLU A 121 -12.86 -0.83 -22.67
CA GLU A 121 -12.82 -1.89 -21.66
C GLU A 121 -11.49 -2.65 -21.66
N SER A 122 -10.45 -2.07 -22.27
CA SER A 122 -9.13 -2.70 -22.45
C SER A 122 -8.50 -3.16 -21.13
N ALA A 123 -8.78 -2.47 -20.02
CA ALA A 123 -8.30 -2.85 -18.68
C ALA A 123 -8.88 -4.18 -18.17
N LEU A 124 -10.07 -4.58 -18.67
CA LEU A 124 -10.75 -5.82 -18.25
C LEU A 124 -10.67 -6.92 -19.29
N THR A 125 -10.82 -6.57 -20.57
CA THR A 125 -10.90 -7.54 -21.68
C THR A 125 -9.59 -7.73 -22.42
N GLY A 126 -8.66 -6.76 -22.31
CA GLY A 126 -7.43 -6.70 -23.09
C GLY A 126 -7.61 -6.20 -24.52
N GLU A 127 -8.84 -5.92 -24.96
CA GLU A 127 -9.14 -5.42 -26.31
C GLU A 127 -9.03 -3.90 -26.37
N SER A 128 -8.26 -3.38 -27.34
CA SER A 128 -7.99 -1.94 -27.47
C SER A 128 -9.09 -1.18 -28.25
N VAL A 129 -10.06 -1.90 -28.82
CA VAL A 129 -11.14 -1.28 -29.58
C VAL A 129 -12.33 -1.01 -28.66
N PRO A 130 -12.92 0.21 -28.69
CA PRO A 130 -14.10 0.52 -27.89
C PRO A 130 -15.29 -0.40 -28.24
N VAL A 131 -15.90 -0.97 -27.22
CA VAL A 131 -17.05 -1.88 -27.34
C VAL A 131 -18.34 -1.07 -27.44
N GLU A 132 -19.16 -1.35 -28.47
CA GLU A 132 -20.47 -0.76 -28.58
C GLU A 132 -21.46 -1.44 -27.62
N LYS A 133 -22.20 -0.63 -26.89
CA LYS A 133 -23.08 -1.08 -25.79
C LYS A 133 -24.55 -0.94 -26.20
N ASP A 134 -25.36 -1.94 -25.86
CA ASP A 134 -26.80 -1.98 -26.14
C ASP A 134 -27.58 -2.34 -24.86
N ALA A 135 -28.40 -1.39 -24.39
CA ALA A 135 -29.24 -1.59 -23.21
C ALA A 135 -30.34 -2.66 -23.43
N SER A 136 -30.77 -2.88 -24.70
CA SER A 136 -31.82 -3.81 -25.04
C SER A 136 -31.35 -5.25 -25.23
N ALA A 137 -30.03 -5.47 -25.28
CA ALA A 137 -29.48 -6.79 -25.55
C ALA A 137 -29.82 -7.78 -24.42
N SER A 138 -30.27 -8.96 -24.82
CA SER A 138 -30.46 -10.11 -23.93
C SER A 138 -29.20 -10.96 -23.97
N ILE A 139 -28.53 -11.09 -22.85
CA ILE A 139 -27.24 -11.78 -22.71
C ILE A 139 -27.42 -13.00 -21.80
N GLU A 140 -26.78 -14.11 -22.15
CA GLU A 140 -26.78 -15.32 -21.33
C GLU A 140 -26.09 -15.07 -19.99
N GLU A 141 -26.52 -15.73 -18.91
CA GLU A 141 -26.03 -15.55 -17.55
C GLU A 141 -24.53 -15.79 -17.43
N ASN A 142 -23.99 -16.76 -18.18
CA ASN A 142 -22.57 -17.15 -18.14
C ASN A 142 -21.73 -16.54 -19.27
N ALA A 143 -22.23 -15.52 -19.97
CA ALA A 143 -21.47 -14.87 -21.03
C ALA A 143 -20.16 -14.29 -20.51
N PRO A 144 -19.05 -14.37 -21.28
CA PRO A 144 -17.79 -13.69 -20.97
C PRO A 144 -17.99 -12.19 -20.77
N LEU A 145 -17.12 -11.55 -19.98
CA LEU A 145 -17.21 -10.12 -19.66
C LEU A 145 -17.31 -9.23 -20.92
N GLY A 146 -16.49 -9.50 -21.94
CA GLY A 146 -16.46 -8.74 -23.19
C GLY A 146 -17.76 -8.81 -23.99
N ASP A 147 -18.52 -9.91 -23.84
CA ASP A 147 -19.80 -10.13 -24.59
C ASP A 147 -20.99 -9.51 -23.85
N ARG A 148 -20.82 -9.04 -22.62
CA ARG A 148 -21.89 -8.40 -21.83
C ARG A 148 -22.08 -6.94 -22.25
N ILE A 149 -22.55 -6.74 -23.49
CA ILE A 149 -22.75 -5.42 -24.09
C ILE A 149 -23.85 -4.58 -23.40
N ASN A 150 -24.66 -5.20 -22.53
CA ASN A 150 -25.69 -4.55 -21.74
C ASN A 150 -25.21 -4.07 -20.35
N MET A 151 -23.93 -4.21 -20.08
CA MET A 151 -23.28 -3.84 -18.81
C MET A 151 -22.17 -2.80 -19.04
N VAL A 152 -21.88 -2.01 -18.02
CA VAL A 152 -20.72 -1.12 -17.93
C VAL A 152 -19.94 -1.47 -16.67
N TYR A 153 -18.61 -1.27 -16.71
CA TYR A 153 -17.71 -1.76 -15.67
C TYR A 153 -16.87 -0.64 -15.07
N SER A 154 -16.66 -0.74 -13.76
CA SER A 154 -15.81 0.17 -13.01
C SER A 154 -14.38 0.21 -13.57
N GLY A 155 -13.82 1.43 -13.65
CA GLY A 155 -12.45 1.64 -14.13
C GLY A 155 -12.31 1.72 -15.65
N CYS A 156 -13.40 1.55 -16.40
CA CYS A 156 -13.49 1.77 -17.83
C CYS A 156 -13.89 3.21 -18.15
N SER A 157 -13.73 3.65 -19.39
CA SER A 157 -14.11 4.99 -19.82
C SER A 157 -15.15 4.97 -20.94
N VAL A 158 -15.98 6.00 -20.98
CA VAL A 158 -16.93 6.23 -22.08
C VAL A 158 -16.23 6.99 -23.19
N SER A 159 -16.00 6.35 -24.33
CA SER A 159 -15.36 6.98 -25.48
C SER A 159 -16.33 7.76 -26.38
N TYR A 160 -17.59 7.34 -26.43
CA TYR A 160 -18.63 7.99 -27.26
C TYR A 160 -20.04 7.72 -26.72
N GLY A 161 -20.96 8.67 -26.98
CA GLY A 161 -22.37 8.51 -26.66
C GLY A 161 -22.72 8.87 -25.22
N SER A 162 -23.91 8.42 -24.80
CA SER A 162 -24.40 8.63 -23.44
C SER A 162 -25.28 7.44 -23.00
N ALA A 163 -25.41 7.27 -21.69
CA ALA A 163 -26.22 6.20 -21.12
C ALA A 163 -26.79 6.56 -19.76
N THR A 164 -27.82 5.80 -19.39
CA THR A 164 -28.32 5.70 -18.01
C THR A 164 -28.17 4.25 -17.57
N ALA A 165 -27.53 4.03 -16.43
CA ALA A 165 -27.30 2.71 -15.87
C ALA A 165 -27.74 2.64 -14.40
N ILE A 166 -28.18 1.46 -13.98
CA ILE A 166 -28.40 1.14 -12.56
C ILE A 166 -27.16 0.45 -12.02
N ILE A 167 -26.64 0.93 -10.90
CA ILE A 167 -25.48 0.32 -10.26
C ILE A 167 -25.82 -1.04 -9.69
N THR A 168 -25.04 -2.05 -10.04
CA THR A 168 -25.22 -3.45 -9.60
C THR A 168 -24.19 -3.88 -8.57
N ALA A 169 -22.95 -3.37 -8.68
CA ALA A 169 -21.87 -3.69 -7.75
C ALA A 169 -20.95 -2.49 -7.57
N THR A 170 -20.37 -2.34 -6.34
CA THR A 170 -19.47 -1.25 -5.97
C THR A 170 -18.21 -1.79 -5.25
N GLY A 171 -17.13 -1.04 -5.30
CA GLY A 171 -15.88 -1.34 -4.60
C GLY A 171 -15.29 -2.71 -4.95
N MET A 172 -14.93 -3.49 -3.95
CA MET A 172 -14.33 -4.83 -4.14
C MET A 172 -15.27 -5.87 -4.73
N LYS A 173 -16.58 -5.57 -4.87
CA LYS A 173 -17.55 -6.46 -5.52
C LYS A 173 -17.64 -6.23 -7.02
N THR A 174 -17.07 -5.16 -7.57
CA THR A 174 -16.98 -4.93 -9.02
C THR A 174 -16.03 -5.94 -9.66
N GLU A 175 -16.10 -6.12 -10.98
CA GLU A 175 -15.17 -7.00 -11.69
C GLU A 175 -13.72 -6.54 -11.54
N MET A 176 -13.47 -5.23 -11.61
CA MET A 176 -12.16 -4.66 -11.32
C MET A 176 -11.74 -4.88 -9.85
N GLY A 177 -12.68 -4.76 -8.91
CA GLY A 177 -12.45 -5.02 -7.49
C GLY A 177 -12.06 -6.47 -7.21
N LYS A 178 -12.65 -7.44 -7.90
CA LYS A 178 -12.28 -8.86 -7.79
C LYS A 178 -10.83 -9.09 -8.24
N ILE A 179 -10.41 -8.46 -9.36
CA ILE A 179 -9.02 -8.53 -9.84
C ILE A 179 -8.07 -7.91 -8.83
N ALA A 180 -8.40 -6.71 -8.31
CA ALA A 180 -7.61 -6.05 -7.28
C ALA A 180 -7.50 -6.89 -6.00
N GLY A 181 -8.56 -7.61 -5.62
CA GLY A 181 -8.56 -8.52 -4.47
C GLY A 181 -7.62 -9.71 -4.65
N LEU A 182 -7.51 -10.25 -5.86
CA LEU A 182 -6.55 -11.32 -6.17
C LEU A 182 -5.10 -10.82 -6.05
N LEU A 183 -4.82 -9.60 -6.51
CA LEU A 183 -3.50 -8.98 -6.44
C LEU A 183 -3.10 -8.58 -4.99
N ASN A 184 -4.04 -8.14 -4.17
CA ASN A 184 -3.78 -7.77 -2.77
C ASN A 184 -3.44 -8.96 -1.86
N ASN A 185 -3.74 -10.18 -2.26
CA ASN A 185 -3.35 -11.41 -1.54
C ASN A 185 -1.90 -11.82 -1.81
N GLU A 186 -1.24 -11.23 -2.80
CA GLU A 186 0.19 -11.36 -3.01
C GLU A 186 0.91 -10.49 -1.96
N THR A 187 1.72 -11.11 -1.11
CA THR A 187 2.63 -10.39 -0.19
C THR A 187 3.52 -9.47 -1.02
N GLU A 188 3.65 -8.22 -0.60
CA GLU A 188 4.57 -7.27 -1.24
C GLU A 188 5.97 -7.89 -1.32
N GLU A 189 6.32 -8.40 -2.49
CA GLU A 189 7.67 -8.91 -2.73
C GLU A 189 8.65 -7.73 -2.68
N SER A 190 9.66 -7.87 -1.82
CA SER A 190 10.72 -6.86 -1.74
C SER A 190 11.40 -6.69 -3.10
N THR A 191 11.64 -5.45 -3.51
CA THR A 191 12.29 -5.17 -4.80
C THR A 191 13.66 -5.84 -4.90
N PRO A 192 14.15 -6.19 -6.11
CA PRO A 192 15.47 -6.80 -6.29
C PRO A 192 16.60 -5.96 -5.67
N LEU A 193 16.45 -4.63 -5.64
CA LEU A 193 17.39 -3.71 -5.00
C LEU A 193 17.36 -3.87 -3.47
N GLN A 194 16.17 -3.92 -2.87
CA GLN A 194 16.02 -4.14 -1.42
C GLN A 194 16.61 -5.48 -0.99
N GLN A 195 16.40 -6.54 -1.77
CA GLN A 195 16.99 -7.85 -1.51
C GLN A 195 18.51 -7.82 -1.55
N LYS A 196 19.11 -7.13 -2.54
CA LYS A 196 20.57 -6.96 -2.64
C LYS A 196 21.13 -6.14 -1.48
N LEU A 197 20.46 -5.05 -1.09
CA LEU A 197 20.84 -4.22 0.05
C LEU A 197 20.74 -4.99 1.38
N ALA A 198 19.69 -5.78 1.57
CA ALA A 198 19.55 -6.64 2.75
C ALA A 198 20.66 -7.69 2.85
N LYS A 199 21.03 -8.31 1.72
CA LYS A 199 22.19 -9.24 1.66
C LYS A 199 23.49 -8.52 2.00
N LEU A 200 23.74 -7.34 1.44
CA LEU A 200 24.94 -6.54 1.73
C LEU A 200 25.00 -6.18 3.22
N GLY A 201 23.87 -5.74 3.81
CA GLY A 201 23.77 -5.46 5.24
C GLY A 201 24.10 -6.66 6.11
N LYS A 202 23.61 -7.86 5.72
CA LYS A 202 23.93 -9.12 6.40
C LYS A 202 25.42 -9.45 6.33
N TYR A 203 26.06 -9.30 5.16
CA TYR A 203 27.50 -9.53 5.02
C TYR A 203 28.32 -8.56 5.86
N LEU A 204 27.98 -7.26 5.83
CA LEU A 204 28.66 -6.25 6.67
C LEU A 204 28.49 -6.55 8.16
N GLY A 205 27.30 -6.96 8.59
CA GLY A 205 27.05 -7.36 9.98
C GLY A 205 27.90 -8.55 10.41
N VAL A 206 28.03 -9.57 9.56
CA VAL A 206 28.89 -10.75 9.84
C VAL A 206 30.36 -10.34 9.92
N VAL A 207 30.84 -9.50 8.99
CA VAL A 207 32.24 -9.00 9.01
C VAL A 207 32.51 -8.19 10.27
N ALA A 208 31.58 -7.34 10.68
CA ALA A 208 31.70 -6.56 11.93
C ALA A 208 31.78 -7.48 13.15
N LEU A 209 30.91 -8.49 13.24
CA LEU A 209 30.94 -9.47 14.34
C LEU A 209 32.27 -10.24 14.40
N ILE A 210 32.80 -10.64 13.24
CA ILE A 210 34.10 -11.32 13.17
C ILE A 210 35.22 -10.37 13.65
N ALA A 211 35.20 -9.11 13.22
CA ALA A 211 36.18 -8.12 13.66
C ALA A 211 36.12 -7.89 15.19
N CYS A 212 34.92 -7.74 15.77
CA CYS A 212 34.73 -7.65 17.20
C CYS A 212 35.24 -8.89 17.94
N ALA A 213 34.96 -10.10 17.43
CA ALA A 213 35.46 -11.33 18.02
C ALA A 213 37.00 -11.40 17.99
N ILE A 214 37.64 -10.97 16.90
CA ILE A 214 39.10 -10.91 16.78
C ILE A 214 39.69 -9.92 17.83
N ILE A 215 39.11 -8.73 17.91
CA ILE A 215 39.55 -7.69 18.89
C ILE A 215 39.41 -8.23 20.32
N PHE A 216 38.29 -8.89 20.62
CA PHE A 216 38.04 -9.50 21.92
C PHE A 216 39.10 -10.57 22.27
N VAL A 217 39.39 -11.46 21.31
CA VAL A 217 40.43 -12.50 21.50
C VAL A 217 41.81 -11.87 21.69
N ILE A 218 42.17 -10.85 20.88
CA ILE A 218 43.45 -10.15 21.03
C ILE A 218 43.54 -9.46 22.38
N GLY A 219 42.47 -8.85 22.86
CA GLY A 219 42.42 -8.21 24.19
C GLY A 219 42.67 -9.20 25.32
N LEU A 220 42.02 -10.39 25.22
CA LEU A 220 42.29 -11.47 26.20
C LEU A 220 43.77 -11.96 26.23
N PHE A 221 44.42 -12.02 25.05
CA PHE A 221 45.83 -12.41 24.96
C PHE A 221 46.80 -11.32 25.49
N ASN A 222 46.35 -10.08 25.58
CA ASN A 222 47.11 -8.96 26.11
C ASN A 222 46.80 -8.65 27.62
N ASP A 223 46.18 -9.59 28.33
CA ASP A 223 45.78 -9.47 29.73
C ASP A 223 44.90 -8.25 30.03
N ILE A 224 44.16 -7.76 29.05
CA ILE A 224 43.17 -6.69 29.24
C ILE A 224 41.93 -7.30 29.92
N PRO A 225 41.43 -6.69 31.01
CA PRO A 225 40.20 -7.19 31.64
C PRO A 225 39.04 -7.32 30.63
N PRO A 226 38.23 -8.42 30.64
CA PRO A 226 37.17 -8.64 29.68
C PRO A 226 36.10 -7.55 29.66
N LEU A 227 36.02 -6.72 30.67
CA LEU A 227 35.10 -5.59 30.78
C LEU A 227 35.62 -4.33 30.12
N ASP A 228 36.92 -4.26 29.80
CA ASP A 228 37.58 -3.08 29.19
C ASP A 228 37.87 -3.33 27.68
N ILE A 229 37.56 -4.51 27.15
CA ILE A 229 37.63 -4.88 25.72
C ILE A 229 36.31 -4.61 25.04
#